data_a2f1b97803f86445f84ce2bb4a5291d0
#
_entry.id   a2f1b97803f86445f84ce2bb4a5291d0
#
_cell.length_a   1.000
_cell.length_b   1.000
_cell.length_c   1.000
_cell.angle_alpha   90.00
_cell.angle_beta   90.00
_cell.angle_gamma   90.00
#
_symmetry.space_group_name_H-M   'P 1'
#
loop_
_entity.id
_entity.type
_entity.pdbx_description
1 polymer ?
#
loop_
_entity_poly.entity_id
_entity_poly.type
_entity_poly.pdbx_seq_one_letter_code
_entity_poly.pdbx_strand_id
1 'polypeptide(L)'
;MKIKRGWKLFEMRDDGKLFPLFIGKTKETPMNEWVPAEIVMEHKGFSHRPGWHLGTQIPSAPWLMGANGTYKSQRGKRFRRVWCEVEYVADIDYTEIVQSLPKKCFTDRLPDNGFYNFRESGNRLWVIADRIKIIRIIEENERMEILNSVGYDEKEAFEPYRKAMAKRINVGA
;
A
#
# COMPACT_ATOMS: atom_id res chain seq x y z
N MET A 1 -11.03 -9.85 19.14
CA MET A 1 -10.23 -9.39 17.99
C MET A 1 -10.91 -8.17 17.37
N LYS A 2 -10.27 -7.02 17.46
CA LYS A 2 -10.75 -5.79 16.85
C LYS A 2 -10.31 -5.73 15.39
N ILE A 3 -11.25 -5.52 14.48
CA ILE A 3 -10.99 -5.49 13.04
C ILE A 3 -11.32 -4.10 12.51
N LYS A 4 -10.44 -3.58 11.67
CA LYS A 4 -10.65 -2.35 10.91
C LYS A 4 -10.47 -2.63 9.41
N ARG A 5 -10.92 -1.72 8.58
CA ARG A 5 -10.82 -1.80 7.12
C ARG A 5 -9.86 -0.78 6.55
N GLY A 6 -9.29 -1.12 5.42
CA GLY A 6 -8.41 -0.28 4.65
C GLY A 6 -8.34 -0.70 3.19
N TRP A 7 -7.47 -0.03 2.47
CA TRP A 7 -7.27 -0.22 1.03
C TRP A 7 -5.82 -0.58 0.75
N LYS A 8 -5.62 -1.57 -0.11
CA LYS A 8 -4.27 -1.95 -0.53
C LYS A 8 -4.20 -2.24 -2.02
N LEU A 9 -3.12 -1.79 -2.63
CA LEU A 9 -2.81 -2.05 -4.02
C LEU A 9 -2.01 -3.37 -4.14
N PHE A 10 -2.48 -4.27 -4.99
CA PHE A 10 -1.84 -5.53 -5.33
C PHE A 10 -1.56 -5.63 -6.81
N GLU A 11 -0.62 -6.49 -7.17
CA GLU A 11 -0.43 -6.93 -8.53
C GLU A 11 -1.29 -8.17 -8.78
N MET A 12 -2.15 -8.12 -9.79
CA MET A 12 -2.97 -9.26 -10.21
C MET A 12 -2.38 -9.89 -11.46
N ARG A 13 -2.14 -11.18 -11.41
CA ARG A 13 -1.65 -11.96 -12.54
C ARG A 13 -2.80 -12.49 -13.41
N ASP A 14 -2.46 -13.05 -14.60
CA ASP A 14 -3.44 -13.51 -15.58
C ASP A 14 -4.40 -14.58 -15.04
N ASP A 15 -3.95 -15.37 -14.06
CA ASP A 15 -4.76 -16.38 -13.35
C ASP A 15 -5.66 -15.80 -12.25
N GLY A 16 -5.67 -14.48 -12.07
CA GLY A 16 -6.44 -13.77 -11.04
C GLY A 16 -5.83 -13.76 -9.65
N LYS A 17 -4.66 -14.37 -9.47
CA LYS A 17 -3.96 -14.38 -8.18
C LYS A 17 -3.34 -13.04 -7.86
N LEU A 18 -3.35 -12.69 -6.57
CA LEU A 18 -2.85 -11.42 -6.06
C LEU A 18 -1.47 -11.58 -5.41
N PHE A 19 -0.60 -10.62 -5.69
CA PHE A 19 0.77 -10.58 -5.17
C PHE A 19 1.10 -9.18 -4.64
N PRO A 20 1.89 -9.08 -3.56
CA PRO A 20 2.41 -7.80 -3.11
C PRO A 20 3.24 -7.11 -4.19
N LEU A 21 3.30 -5.77 -4.19
CA LEU A 21 4.02 -5.00 -5.21
C LEU A 21 5.54 -5.12 -5.08
N PHE A 22 6.05 -5.16 -3.86
CA PHE A 22 7.49 -5.04 -3.59
C PHE A 22 8.02 -6.23 -2.82
N ILE A 23 7.68 -6.33 -1.55
CA ILE A 23 8.16 -7.37 -0.64
C ILE A 23 7.22 -8.57 -0.72
N GLY A 24 7.80 -9.78 -0.79
CA GLY A 24 7.00 -11.00 -0.94
C GLY A 24 6.31 -11.16 -2.30
N LYS A 25 6.74 -10.40 -3.30
CA LYS A 25 6.13 -10.35 -4.65
C LYS A 25 6.09 -11.68 -5.42
N THR A 26 6.78 -12.69 -4.93
CA THR A 26 6.77 -14.04 -5.50
C THR A 26 5.79 -14.97 -4.81
N LYS A 27 5.21 -14.53 -3.68
CA LYS A 27 4.27 -15.31 -2.88
C LYS A 27 2.86 -14.74 -3.02
N GLU A 28 1.92 -15.59 -3.39
CA GLU A 28 0.51 -15.23 -3.49
C GLU A 28 -0.03 -14.77 -2.13
N THR A 29 -0.86 -13.74 -2.16
CA THR A 29 -1.67 -13.33 -1.01
C THR A 29 -3.10 -13.83 -1.24
N PRO A 30 -3.54 -14.90 -0.56
CA PRO A 30 -4.85 -15.49 -0.81
C PRO A 30 -5.99 -14.59 -0.37
N MET A 31 -7.15 -14.72 -1.02
CA MET A 31 -8.39 -14.05 -0.64
C MET A 31 -9.01 -14.70 0.59
N ASN A 32 -9.67 -13.90 1.42
CA ASN A 32 -10.47 -14.35 2.57
C ASN A 32 -9.69 -15.12 3.66
N GLU A 33 -8.39 -15.02 3.67
CA GLU A 33 -7.52 -15.63 4.69
C GLU A 33 -6.72 -14.55 5.43
N TRP A 34 -6.47 -14.76 6.72
CA TRP A 34 -5.57 -13.91 7.49
C TRP A 34 -4.12 -14.20 7.11
N VAL A 35 -3.44 -13.20 6.58
CA VAL A 35 -2.05 -13.31 6.14
C VAL A 35 -1.18 -12.41 7.01
N PRO A 36 -0.23 -12.99 7.78
CA PRO A 36 0.74 -12.21 8.53
C PRO A 36 1.71 -11.50 7.58
N ALA A 37 2.25 -10.37 8.01
CA ALA A 37 3.32 -9.71 7.29
C ALA A 37 4.59 -10.57 7.32
N GLU A 38 5.30 -10.62 6.20
CA GLU A 38 6.57 -11.33 6.15
C GLU A 38 7.65 -10.58 6.92
N ILE A 39 8.53 -11.34 7.55
CA ILE A 39 9.77 -10.82 8.13
C ILE A 39 10.70 -10.54 6.97
N VAL A 40 11.13 -9.30 6.82
CA VAL A 40 11.96 -8.90 5.68
C VAL A 40 13.28 -8.35 6.16
N MET A 41 14.36 -8.85 5.55
CA MET A 41 15.70 -8.29 5.67
C MET A 41 15.77 -6.95 4.93
N GLU A 42 16.60 -6.02 5.39
CA GLU A 42 16.81 -4.73 4.72
C GLU A 42 17.21 -4.93 3.25
N HIS A 43 16.47 -4.32 2.35
CA HIS A 43 16.83 -4.23 0.94
C HIS A 43 17.36 -2.84 0.61
N LYS A 44 18.47 -2.77 -0.13
CA LYS A 44 19.01 -1.51 -0.63
C LYS A 44 17.97 -0.75 -1.46
N GLY A 45 17.73 0.50 -1.10
CA GLY A 45 16.84 1.41 -1.85
C GLY A 45 15.40 1.51 -1.35
N PHE A 46 15.01 0.74 -0.33
CA PHE A 46 13.68 0.86 0.28
C PHE A 46 13.79 1.24 1.75
N SER A 47 12.92 2.14 2.18
CA SER A 47 12.71 2.35 3.62
C SER A 47 12.17 1.08 4.23
N HIS A 48 12.93 0.47 5.13
CA HIS A 48 12.53 -0.76 5.79
C HIS A 48 11.49 -0.44 6.88
N ARG A 49 10.24 -0.77 6.59
CA ARG A 49 9.11 -0.67 7.52
C ARG A 49 8.33 -1.98 7.48
N PRO A 50 8.70 -2.97 8.32
CA PRO A 50 7.99 -4.24 8.37
C PRO A 50 6.50 -4.06 8.64
N GLY A 51 5.69 -4.84 7.96
CA GLY A 51 4.24 -4.83 8.08
C GLY A 51 3.52 -4.58 6.74
N TRP A 52 2.22 -4.79 6.75
CA TRP A 52 1.34 -4.49 5.64
C TRP A 52 1.00 -3.00 5.60
N HIS A 53 1.32 -2.33 4.50
CA HIS A 53 1.03 -0.91 4.31
C HIS A 53 -0.35 -0.73 3.68
N LEU A 54 -1.23 0.03 4.34
CA LEU A 54 -2.63 0.21 3.96
C LEU A 54 -3.01 1.70 3.94
N GLY A 55 -3.82 2.10 2.95
CA GLY A 55 -4.57 3.35 3.00
C GLY A 55 -5.84 3.17 3.82
N THR A 56 -6.17 4.13 4.68
CA THR A 56 -7.34 4.01 5.57
C THR A 56 -8.56 4.77 5.08
N GLN A 57 -8.37 5.80 4.25
CA GLN A 57 -9.44 6.72 3.86
C GLN A 57 -9.94 6.46 2.45
N ILE A 58 -9.02 6.32 1.50
CA ILE A 58 -9.33 6.19 0.08
C ILE A 58 -8.39 5.22 -0.63
N PRO A 59 -8.86 4.53 -1.68
CA PRO A 59 -8.04 3.64 -2.49
C PRO A 59 -7.24 4.44 -3.54
N SER A 60 -6.27 5.20 -3.08
CA SER A 60 -5.37 5.98 -3.94
C SER A 60 -3.98 6.13 -3.33
N ALA A 61 -2.97 5.95 -4.16
CA ALA A 61 -1.56 6.13 -3.85
C ALA A 61 -0.85 6.74 -5.07
N PRO A 62 -0.93 8.06 -5.28
CA PRO A 62 -0.39 8.71 -6.49
C PRO A 62 1.08 8.41 -6.76
N TRP A 63 1.88 8.20 -5.72
CA TRP A 63 3.30 7.83 -5.83
C TRP A 63 3.55 6.42 -6.37
N LEU A 64 2.52 5.57 -6.45
CA LEU A 64 2.58 4.22 -7.03
C LEU A 64 2.03 4.16 -8.45
N MET A 65 1.62 5.30 -9.01
CA MET A 65 1.20 5.39 -10.41
C MET A 65 2.41 5.38 -11.34
N GLY A 66 2.25 4.82 -12.51
CA GLY A 66 3.26 4.90 -13.58
C GLY A 66 3.32 6.28 -14.22
N ALA A 67 4.27 6.47 -15.14
CA ALA A 67 4.50 7.75 -15.82
C ALA A 67 3.27 8.30 -16.58
N ASN A 68 2.37 7.42 -16.97
CA ASN A 68 1.10 7.76 -17.65
C ASN A 68 -0.08 8.00 -16.70
N GLY A 69 0.15 8.07 -15.40
CA GLY A 69 -0.89 8.27 -14.40
C GLY A 69 -1.82 7.08 -14.19
N THR A 70 -1.33 5.87 -14.40
CA THR A 70 -2.12 4.63 -14.20
C THR A 70 -1.44 3.68 -13.23
N TYR A 71 -2.23 2.81 -12.62
CA TYR A 71 -1.74 1.74 -11.73
C TYR A 71 -1.35 0.46 -12.49
N LYS A 72 -0.85 0.58 -13.71
CA LYS A 72 -0.39 -0.58 -14.48
C LYS A 72 0.98 -1.04 -13.99
N SER A 73 1.16 -2.34 -13.85
CA SER A 73 2.46 -2.91 -13.55
C SER A 73 3.47 -2.58 -14.66
N GLN A 74 4.68 -2.24 -14.27
CA GLN A 74 5.79 -1.99 -15.22
C GLN A 74 6.45 -3.29 -15.70
N ARG A 75 6.07 -4.44 -15.15
CA ARG A 75 6.68 -5.74 -15.45
C ARG A 75 6.16 -6.41 -16.73
N GLY A 76 5.50 -5.65 -17.60
CA GLY A 76 4.94 -6.11 -18.86
C GLY A 76 3.42 -6.18 -18.87
N LYS A 77 2.86 -6.55 -20.02
CA LYS A 77 1.41 -6.55 -20.27
C LYS A 77 0.62 -7.59 -19.48
N ARG A 78 1.30 -8.50 -18.78
CA ARG A 78 0.69 -9.65 -18.07
C ARG A 78 0.20 -9.34 -16.67
N PHE A 79 0.63 -8.24 -16.08
CA PHE A 79 0.29 -7.90 -14.70
C PHE A 79 -0.35 -6.53 -14.64
N ARG A 80 -1.43 -6.43 -13.92
CA ARG A 80 -2.09 -5.15 -13.63
C ARG A 80 -2.14 -4.93 -12.12
N ARG A 81 -2.11 -3.69 -11.72
CA ARG A 81 -2.32 -3.32 -10.32
C ARG A 81 -3.80 -3.11 -10.07
N VAL A 82 -4.30 -3.70 -8.99
CA VAL A 82 -5.69 -3.61 -8.57
C VAL A 82 -5.79 -3.17 -7.12
N TRP A 83 -6.79 -2.37 -6.82
CA TRP A 83 -7.11 -2.00 -5.46
C TRP A 83 -8.00 -3.04 -4.82
N CYS A 84 -7.70 -3.37 -3.56
CA CYS A 84 -8.48 -4.30 -2.76
C CYS A 84 -8.95 -3.65 -1.48
N GLU A 85 -10.17 -3.95 -1.10
CA GLU A 85 -10.64 -3.73 0.27
C GLU A 85 -10.06 -4.83 1.16
N VAL A 86 -9.45 -4.43 2.25
CA VAL A 86 -8.81 -5.35 3.19
C VAL A 86 -9.29 -5.08 4.61
N GLU A 87 -9.32 -6.13 5.41
CA GLU A 87 -9.42 -6.04 6.86
C GLU A 87 -8.04 -6.18 7.47
N TYR A 88 -7.80 -5.52 8.60
CA TYR A 88 -6.60 -5.71 9.40
C TYR A 88 -6.94 -5.82 10.89
N VAL A 89 -6.11 -6.56 11.60
CA VAL A 89 -6.27 -6.71 13.05
C VAL A 89 -5.74 -5.44 13.73
N ALA A 90 -6.56 -4.86 14.61
CA ALA A 90 -6.29 -3.60 15.28
C ALA A 90 -6.48 -3.73 16.80
N ASP A 91 -5.96 -4.82 17.38
CA ASP A 91 -6.08 -5.07 18.83
C ASP A 91 -5.18 -4.14 19.62
N ILE A 92 -3.95 -3.90 19.15
CA ILE A 92 -2.95 -3.11 19.87
C ILE A 92 -2.46 -1.97 18.97
N ASP A 93 -2.64 -0.75 19.42
CA ASP A 93 -2.17 0.46 18.74
C ASP A 93 -0.76 0.83 19.22
N TYR A 94 0.22 0.71 18.34
CA TYR A 94 1.62 1.05 18.60
C TYR A 94 2.01 2.45 18.11
N THR A 95 1.05 3.27 17.69
CA THR A 95 1.33 4.59 17.09
C THR A 95 2.19 5.46 17.99
N GLU A 96 1.87 5.55 19.27
CA GLU A 96 2.63 6.36 20.23
C GLU A 96 4.03 5.78 20.47
N ILE A 97 4.13 4.48 20.65
CA ILE A 97 5.41 3.78 20.89
C ILE A 97 6.36 3.97 19.70
N VAL A 98 5.84 3.84 18.49
CA VAL A 98 6.62 3.99 17.24
C VAL A 98 7.22 5.39 17.13
N GLN A 99 6.54 6.43 17.60
CA GLN A 99 7.09 7.81 17.57
C GLN A 99 8.35 7.97 18.44
N SER A 100 8.51 7.13 19.46
CA SER A 100 9.71 7.13 20.33
C SER A 100 10.86 6.29 19.78
N LEU A 101 10.62 5.47 18.77
CA LEU A 101 11.65 4.62 18.16
C LEU A 101 12.58 5.45 17.25
N PRO A 102 13.88 5.10 17.15
CA PRO A 102 14.87 5.88 16.39
C PRO A 102 14.49 6.06 14.91
N LYS A 103 13.98 5.03 14.25
CA LYS A 103 13.58 5.06 12.83
C LYS A 103 12.08 5.32 12.61
N LYS A 104 11.33 5.62 13.67
CA LYS A 104 9.87 5.78 13.63
C LYS A 104 9.14 4.58 13.03
N CYS A 105 9.69 3.39 13.21
CA CYS A 105 9.11 2.10 12.82
C CYS A 105 9.75 0.97 13.63
N PHE A 106 9.12 -0.20 13.62
CA PHE A 106 9.78 -1.42 14.08
C PHE A 106 10.82 -1.86 13.04
N THR A 107 11.95 -2.39 13.50
CA THR A 107 13.07 -2.77 12.62
C THR A 107 13.01 -4.20 12.13
N ASP A 108 12.43 -5.11 12.93
CA ASP A 108 12.39 -6.53 12.62
C ASP A 108 11.00 -6.98 12.20
N ARG A 109 10.07 -6.91 13.14
CA ARG A 109 8.71 -7.39 12.98
C ARG A 109 7.76 -6.50 13.78
N LEU A 110 6.60 -6.24 13.21
CA LEU A 110 5.50 -5.66 13.96
C LEU A 110 4.95 -6.73 14.92
N PRO A 111 4.73 -6.39 16.21
CA PRO A 111 4.16 -7.35 17.15
C PRO A 111 2.80 -7.91 16.71
N ASP A 112 2.50 -9.15 17.09
CA ASP A 112 1.28 -9.84 16.70
C ASP A 112 0.02 -9.04 17.05
N ASN A 113 -0.92 -8.98 16.11
CA ASN A 113 -2.19 -8.26 16.21
C ASN A 113 -2.06 -6.74 16.40
N GLY A 114 -0.87 -6.21 16.13
CA GLY A 114 -0.57 -4.79 16.25
C GLY A 114 -0.73 -4.02 14.95
N PHE A 115 -0.86 -2.73 15.11
CA PHE A 115 -0.81 -1.76 14.01
C PHE A 115 -0.28 -0.43 14.51
N TYR A 116 0.12 0.43 13.60
CA TYR A 116 0.38 1.84 13.90
C TYR A 116 0.03 2.71 12.71
N ASN A 117 -0.34 3.96 13.01
CA ASN A 117 -0.59 4.98 12.02
C ASN A 117 0.69 5.71 11.67
N PHE A 118 0.86 6.06 10.41
CA PHE A 118 1.88 7.00 9.99
C PHE A 118 1.35 7.94 8.92
N ARG A 119 1.96 9.12 8.80
CA ARG A 119 1.56 10.10 7.80
C ARG A 119 2.56 10.13 6.66
N GLU A 120 2.03 10.02 5.45
CA GLU A 120 2.81 10.26 4.25
C GLU A 120 2.78 11.74 3.84
N SER A 121 3.60 12.08 2.86
CA SER A 121 3.54 13.38 2.21
C SER A 121 2.11 13.70 1.74
N GLY A 122 1.62 14.90 1.97
CA GLY A 122 0.22 15.25 1.73
C GLY A 122 -0.73 14.99 2.90
N ASN A 123 -0.18 14.69 4.07
CA ASN A 123 -0.93 14.56 5.33
C ASN A 123 -1.95 13.41 5.37
N ARG A 124 -1.79 12.41 4.49
CA ARG A 124 -2.65 11.23 4.43
C ARG A 124 -2.30 10.23 5.50
N LEU A 125 -3.32 9.67 6.11
CA LEU A 125 -3.16 8.65 7.12
C LEU A 125 -3.05 7.26 6.49
N TRP A 126 -1.91 6.64 6.71
CA TRP A 126 -1.63 5.25 6.38
C TRP A 126 -1.49 4.43 7.64
N VAL A 127 -1.69 3.14 7.49
CA VAL A 127 -1.53 2.15 8.56
C VAL A 127 -0.50 1.12 8.15
N ILE A 128 0.31 0.72 9.09
CA ILE A 128 1.13 -0.49 8.99
C ILE A 128 0.56 -1.51 9.97
N ALA A 129 0.19 -2.68 9.49
CA ALA A 129 -0.46 -3.74 10.26
C ALA A 129 0.30 -5.06 10.19
N ASP A 130 0.23 -5.84 11.27
CA ASP A 130 0.84 -7.17 11.35
C ASP A 130 0.19 -8.17 10.39
N ARG A 131 -1.13 -8.15 10.28
CA ARG A 131 -1.86 -9.09 9.41
C ARG A 131 -3.07 -8.47 8.76
N ILE A 132 -3.34 -8.95 7.56
CA ILE A 132 -4.49 -8.53 6.75
C ILE A 132 -5.30 -9.72 6.25
N LYS A 133 -6.52 -9.43 5.83
CA LYS A 133 -7.37 -10.34 5.07
C LYS A 133 -7.95 -9.57 3.88
N ILE A 134 -7.70 -10.04 2.67
CA ILE A 134 -8.28 -9.44 1.46
C ILE A 134 -9.75 -9.84 1.38
N ILE A 135 -10.64 -8.86 1.31
CA ILE A 135 -12.08 -9.07 1.26
C ILE A 135 -12.58 -9.14 -0.17
N ARG A 136 -12.18 -8.18 -1.00
CA ARG A 136 -12.58 -8.09 -2.39
C ARG A 136 -11.67 -7.18 -3.20
N ILE A 137 -11.64 -7.40 -4.50
CA ILE A 137 -11.07 -6.49 -5.48
C ILE A 137 -12.16 -5.46 -5.82
N ILE A 138 -11.78 -4.18 -5.92
CA ILE A 138 -12.69 -3.14 -6.42
C ILE A 138 -12.38 -2.80 -7.87
N GLU A 139 -13.43 -2.61 -8.66
CA GLU A 139 -13.30 -2.15 -10.03
C GLU A 139 -13.00 -0.64 -10.09
N GLU A 140 -12.42 -0.19 -11.20
CA GLU A 140 -11.98 1.19 -11.35
C GLU A 140 -13.12 2.22 -11.26
N ASN A 141 -14.31 1.91 -11.77
CA ASN A 141 -15.48 2.77 -11.65
C ASN A 141 -15.93 2.95 -10.19
N GLU A 142 -15.94 1.88 -9.39
CA GLU A 142 -16.24 1.95 -7.96
C GLU A 142 -15.18 2.77 -7.23
N ARG A 143 -13.91 2.54 -7.55
CA ARG A 143 -12.80 3.31 -6.98
C ARG A 143 -12.98 4.81 -7.23
N MET A 144 -13.30 5.19 -8.47
CA MET A 144 -13.54 6.58 -8.84
C MET A 144 -14.75 7.18 -8.11
N GLU A 145 -15.81 6.42 -7.90
CA GLU A 145 -16.96 6.84 -7.11
C GLU A 145 -16.57 7.16 -5.65
N ILE A 146 -15.72 6.31 -5.05
CA ILE A 146 -15.20 6.56 -3.69
C ILE A 146 -14.38 7.85 -3.64
N LEU A 147 -13.47 8.06 -4.60
CA LEU A 147 -12.66 9.28 -4.67
C LEU A 147 -13.53 10.53 -4.85
N ASN A 148 -14.50 10.47 -5.75
CA ASN A 148 -15.41 11.59 -6.03
C ASN A 148 -16.30 11.92 -4.82
N SER A 149 -16.72 10.90 -4.06
CA SER A 149 -17.58 11.09 -2.88
C SER A 149 -16.93 11.92 -1.78
N VAL A 150 -15.60 11.93 -1.72
CA VAL A 150 -14.81 12.73 -0.77
C VAL A 150 -14.13 13.94 -1.42
N GLY A 151 -14.43 14.24 -2.67
CA GLY A 151 -13.86 15.39 -3.39
C GLY A 151 -12.35 15.25 -3.65
N TYR A 152 -11.83 14.03 -3.78
CA TYR A 152 -10.42 13.81 -4.01
C TYR A 152 -10.08 13.74 -5.50
N ASP A 153 -9.23 14.66 -5.96
CA ASP A 153 -8.71 14.70 -7.32
C ASP A 153 -7.34 13.99 -7.39
N GLU A 154 -7.37 12.76 -7.88
CA GLU A 154 -6.16 11.94 -7.99
C GLU A 154 -5.18 12.47 -9.03
N LYS A 155 -5.65 13.11 -10.10
CA LYS A 155 -4.78 13.72 -11.12
C LYS A 155 -3.99 14.88 -10.53
N GLU A 156 -4.65 15.74 -9.78
CA GLU A 156 -3.99 16.85 -9.07
C GLU A 156 -2.97 16.31 -8.06
N ALA A 157 -3.35 15.30 -7.28
CA ALA A 157 -2.47 14.65 -6.31
C ALA A 157 -1.27 13.96 -6.95
N PHE A 158 -1.37 13.51 -8.20
CA PHE A 158 -0.29 12.87 -8.95
C PHE A 158 0.75 13.87 -9.52
N GLU A 159 0.37 15.13 -9.78
CA GLU A 159 1.22 16.13 -10.43
C GLU A 159 2.65 16.27 -9.83
N PRO A 160 2.84 16.35 -8.51
CA PRO A 160 4.18 16.44 -7.92
C PRO A 160 5.07 15.25 -8.27
N TYR A 161 4.46 14.05 -8.31
CA TYR A 161 5.18 12.80 -8.65
C TYR A 161 5.49 12.72 -10.13
N ARG A 162 4.58 13.15 -11.00
CA ARG A 162 4.79 13.24 -12.45
C ARG A 162 5.97 14.16 -12.79
N LYS A 163 6.03 15.32 -12.18
CA LYS A 163 7.14 16.28 -12.35
C LYS A 163 8.48 15.71 -11.87
N ALA A 164 8.49 14.99 -10.75
CA ALA A 164 9.69 14.34 -10.23
C ALA A 164 10.18 13.21 -11.15
N MET A 165 9.28 12.42 -11.72
CA MET A 165 9.61 11.38 -12.71
C MET A 165 10.21 11.98 -13.97
N ALA A 166 9.63 13.06 -14.52
CA ALA A 166 10.13 13.75 -15.69
C ALA A 166 11.56 14.28 -15.50
N LYS A 167 11.87 14.83 -14.33
CA LYS A 167 13.23 15.29 -13.98
C LYS A 167 14.24 14.14 -13.95
N ARG A 168 13.87 12.96 -13.46
CA ARG A 168 14.75 11.78 -13.44
C ARG A 168 15.09 11.27 -14.84
N ILE A 169 14.13 11.30 -15.76
CA ILE A 169 14.34 10.92 -17.17
C ILE A 169 15.32 11.88 -17.84
N ASN A 170 15.20 13.18 -17.61
CA ASN A 170 16.07 14.20 -18.21
C ASN A 170 17.50 14.20 -17.65
N VAL A 171 17.73 13.72 -16.44
CA VAL A 171 19.06 13.61 -15.82
C VAL A 171 19.76 12.31 -16.25
N GLY A 172 19.04 11.30 -16.72
CA GLY A 172 19.57 10.02 -17.22
C GLY A 172 19.80 9.97 -18.74
N ALA A 173 19.58 11.07 -19.42
CA ALA A 173 19.78 11.16 -20.87
C ALA A 173 21.19 11.66 -21.22
#